data_b9092667bbc21606a84a0db62af786a6
#
_entry.id   b9092667bbc21606a84a0db62af786a6
#
_cell.length_a   1.000
_cell.length_b   1.000
_cell.length_c   1.000
_cell.angle_alpha   90.00
_cell.angle_beta   90.00
_cell.angle_gamma   90.00
#
_symmetry.space_group_name_H-M   'P 1'
#
loop_
_entity.id
_entity.type
_entity.pdbx_description
1 polymer ?
#
loop_
_entity_poly.entity_id
_entity_poly.type
_entity_poly.pdbx_seq_one_letter_code
_entity_poly.pdbx_strand_id
1 'polypeptide(L)'
;MPVIQAVTFDLAGTILFPHPSVGEVYANCAAKVGVRVEPKILNQNFLTAYSGTKKQKSAEHFWREVVYRTFGADLPNDKAEAVFWECWQAFADEKAWRLASGVKQTITALKFLGLKVAILSNADARMHKVLQGKGLSQVLDGVYLSTEIGFDKPDAKAFHAVAKSLSIPIRSLVHVGDSPQEDGEGARDAGAMGLIVGGRHAPERCLRAEKIWEVPYVLRAVMTDGMRQGKFSRTVQNLLANLRGLPEDRGRSTDRQLKSLDEAVGDALQKWRIDKPVPEDAIVAHWHQLLPSKLAKLCAPLRLKDDGRLMIQCESNVVKSEVRFHEKALLAKIRQLPGCQVVKGVLFTSS
;
A
#
# COMPACT_ATOMS: atom_id res chain seq x y z
N MET A 1 -14.41 9.57 15.37
CA MET A 1 -13.32 9.73 14.41
C MET A 1 -13.88 10.28 13.10
N PRO A 2 -13.11 11.02 12.31
CA PRO A 2 -13.58 11.47 10.99
C PRO A 2 -13.83 10.27 10.07
N VAL A 3 -14.85 10.38 9.22
CA VAL A 3 -15.12 9.37 8.19
C VAL A 3 -14.02 9.47 7.13
N ILE A 4 -13.25 8.39 6.91
CA ILE A 4 -12.25 8.33 5.84
C ILE A 4 -12.99 8.37 4.49
N GLN A 5 -12.57 9.23 3.57
CA GLN A 5 -13.18 9.40 2.25
C GLN A 5 -12.17 9.22 1.11
N ALA A 6 -10.88 9.43 1.36
CA ALA A 6 -9.85 9.25 0.38
C ALA A 6 -8.55 8.71 0.98
N VAL A 7 -7.81 8.01 0.14
CA VAL A 7 -6.45 7.53 0.41
C VAL A 7 -5.53 8.03 -0.68
N THR A 8 -4.43 8.66 -0.30
CA THR A 8 -3.34 8.99 -1.23
C THR A 8 -2.14 8.10 -0.95
N PHE A 9 -1.41 7.75 -2.00
CA PHE A 9 -0.17 7.00 -1.92
C PHE A 9 1.00 7.86 -2.39
N ASP A 10 2.14 7.76 -1.70
CA ASP A 10 3.41 8.13 -2.28
C ASP A 10 3.82 7.14 -3.38
N LEU A 11 4.77 7.52 -4.24
CA LEU A 11 5.23 6.71 -5.36
C LEU A 11 6.51 5.93 -5.03
N ALA A 12 7.65 6.64 -4.99
CA ALA A 12 8.97 6.02 -4.94
C ALA A 12 9.31 5.53 -3.54
N GLY A 13 9.52 4.24 -3.36
CA GLY A 13 9.72 3.61 -2.05
C GLY A 13 8.45 3.02 -1.46
N THR A 14 7.29 3.46 -1.94
CA THR A 14 5.97 3.01 -1.46
C THR A 14 5.29 2.05 -2.44
N ILE A 15 4.89 2.52 -3.60
CA ILE A 15 4.22 1.69 -4.61
C ILE A 15 5.06 1.43 -5.85
N LEU A 16 6.09 2.25 -6.11
CA LEU A 16 7.03 2.11 -7.21
C LEU A 16 8.47 1.98 -6.68
N PHE A 17 9.20 1.04 -7.23
CA PHE A 17 10.61 0.81 -6.93
C PHE A 17 11.42 0.80 -8.21
N PRO A 18 12.61 1.44 -8.24
CA PRO A 18 13.52 1.35 -9.37
C PRO A 18 13.82 -0.12 -9.73
N HIS A 19 13.88 -0.43 -11.00
CA HIS A 19 14.07 -1.80 -11.48
C HIS A 19 15.08 -1.86 -12.63
N PRO A 20 16.07 -2.78 -12.56
CA PRO A 20 16.38 -3.70 -11.45
C PRO A 20 16.81 -2.98 -10.17
N SER A 21 17.60 -1.89 -10.26
CA SER A 21 17.99 -0.96 -9.19
C SER A 21 18.39 0.38 -9.79
N VAL A 22 18.54 1.44 -8.98
CA VAL A 22 19.03 2.74 -9.45
C VAL A 22 20.40 2.61 -10.10
N GLY A 23 21.31 1.90 -9.45
CA GLY A 23 22.68 1.72 -9.94
C GLY A 23 22.75 0.96 -11.25
N GLU A 24 21.91 -0.06 -11.45
CA GLU A 24 21.87 -0.80 -12.73
C GLU A 24 21.27 0.07 -13.84
N VAL A 25 20.23 0.84 -13.58
CA VAL A 25 19.67 1.79 -14.56
C VAL A 25 20.73 2.83 -14.93
N TYR A 26 21.39 3.41 -13.94
CA TYR A 26 22.44 4.43 -14.16
C TYR A 26 23.64 3.85 -14.93
N ALA A 27 24.12 2.66 -14.55
CA ALA A 27 25.24 2.00 -15.24
C ALA A 27 24.89 1.69 -16.70
N ASN A 28 23.67 1.22 -16.98
CA ASN A 28 23.19 0.97 -18.33
C ASN A 28 23.10 2.26 -19.15
N CYS A 29 22.65 3.37 -18.55
CA CYS A 29 22.61 4.67 -19.22
C CYS A 29 24.01 5.17 -19.53
N ALA A 30 24.94 5.08 -18.60
CA ALA A 30 26.33 5.49 -18.78
C ALA A 30 27.05 4.65 -19.86
N ALA A 31 26.78 3.34 -19.89
CA ALA A 31 27.36 2.45 -20.89
C ALA A 31 27.00 2.82 -22.34
N LYS A 32 25.80 3.37 -22.58
CA LYS A 32 25.37 3.83 -23.90
C LYS A 32 26.25 4.96 -24.46
N VAL A 33 26.83 5.77 -23.56
CA VAL A 33 27.73 6.87 -23.91
C VAL A 33 29.21 6.51 -23.67
N GLY A 34 29.49 5.21 -23.47
CA GLY A 34 30.87 4.71 -23.32
C GLY A 34 31.50 4.99 -21.95
N VAL A 35 30.70 5.18 -20.91
CA VAL A 35 31.14 5.27 -19.50
C VAL A 35 30.78 3.95 -18.81
N ARG A 36 31.76 3.33 -18.12
CA ARG A 36 31.56 2.07 -17.40
C ARG A 36 31.80 2.30 -15.92
N VAL A 37 30.78 2.04 -15.12
CA VAL A 37 30.82 2.10 -13.65
C VAL A 37 30.06 0.90 -13.10
N GLU A 38 30.56 0.33 -12.04
CA GLU A 38 29.91 -0.80 -11.36
C GLU A 38 28.57 -0.38 -10.72
N PRO A 39 27.46 -1.08 -11.04
CA PRO A 39 26.14 -0.76 -10.49
C PRO A 39 26.08 -0.69 -8.96
N LYS A 40 26.88 -1.53 -8.31
CA LYS A 40 26.96 -1.59 -6.84
C LYS A 40 27.48 -0.28 -6.25
N ILE A 41 28.49 0.34 -6.88
CA ILE A 41 29.05 1.63 -6.45
C ILE A 41 27.98 2.72 -6.59
N LEU A 42 27.30 2.76 -7.73
CA LEU A 42 26.23 3.72 -7.97
C LEU A 42 25.06 3.58 -6.99
N ASN A 43 24.66 2.34 -6.64
CA ASN A 43 23.64 2.10 -5.62
C ASN A 43 24.09 2.61 -4.22
N GLN A 44 25.34 2.43 -3.85
CA GLN A 44 25.86 2.92 -2.58
C GLN A 44 25.91 4.46 -2.52
N ASN A 45 26.35 5.07 -3.61
CA ASN A 45 26.50 6.52 -3.69
C ASN A 45 25.16 7.26 -3.80
N PHE A 46 24.16 6.62 -4.44
CA PHE A 46 22.86 7.27 -4.74
C PHE A 46 22.17 7.81 -3.49
N LEU A 47 22.07 7.02 -2.42
CA LEU A 47 21.38 7.45 -1.20
C LEU A 47 22.04 8.70 -0.58
N THR A 48 23.36 8.72 -0.55
CA THR A 48 24.13 9.90 -0.06
C THR A 48 23.96 11.08 -0.98
N ALA A 49 24.04 10.87 -2.30
CA ALA A 49 23.83 11.91 -3.30
C ALA A 49 22.43 12.51 -3.21
N TYR A 50 21.40 11.66 -3.14
CA TYR A 50 20.00 12.10 -3.06
C TYR A 50 19.72 12.90 -1.78
N SER A 51 20.09 12.37 -0.60
CA SER A 51 19.86 13.03 0.68
C SER A 51 20.73 14.30 0.87
N GLY A 52 21.91 14.33 0.26
CA GLY A 52 22.82 15.49 0.32
C GLY A 52 22.53 16.57 -0.71
N THR A 53 21.64 16.33 -1.67
CA THR A 53 21.28 17.34 -2.68
C THR A 53 20.17 18.24 -2.16
N LYS A 54 20.44 19.56 -2.17
CA LYS A 54 19.42 20.54 -1.75
C LYS A 54 18.26 20.55 -2.74
N LYS A 55 17.04 20.63 -2.23
CA LYS A 55 15.84 20.82 -3.06
C LYS A 55 16.01 22.07 -3.94
N GLN A 56 15.67 21.94 -5.21
CA GLN A 56 15.79 22.99 -6.21
C GLN A 56 14.42 23.26 -6.83
N LYS A 57 14.22 24.46 -7.39
CA LYS A 57 12.96 24.84 -8.06
C LYS A 57 12.68 23.99 -9.31
N SER A 58 13.73 23.52 -9.98
CA SER A 58 13.62 22.68 -11.17
C SER A 58 13.96 21.23 -10.81
N ALA A 59 13.05 20.32 -11.12
CA ALA A 59 13.29 18.87 -10.98
C ALA A 59 14.50 18.41 -11.82
N GLU A 60 14.67 18.99 -13.01
CA GLU A 60 15.81 18.70 -13.89
C GLU A 60 17.13 19.05 -13.23
N HIS A 61 17.26 20.27 -12.65
CA HIS A 61 18.46 20.68 -11.95
C HIS A 61 18.73 19.83 -10.72
N PHE A 62 17.70 19.49 -9.95
CA PHE A 62 17.83 18.60 -8.79
C PHE A 62 18.38 17.23 -9.21
N TRP A 63 17.76 16.59 -10.20
CA TRP A 63 18.16 15.26 -10.64
C TRP A 63 19.52 15.26 -11.35
N ARG A 64 19.88 16.34 -12.05
CA ARG A 64 21.22 16.51 -12.64
C ARG A 64 22.29 16.47 -11.56
N GLU A 65 22.09 17.24 -10.49
CA GLU A 65 23.00 17.25 -9.35
C GLU A 65 23.08 15.88 -8.68
N VAL A 66 21.95 15.20 -8.48
CA VAL A 66 21.90 13.82 -7.91
C VAL A 66 22.69 12.86 -8.79
N VAL A 67 22.48 12.88 -10.12
CA VAL A 67 23.21 12.01 -11.05
C VAL A 67 24.71 12.30 -10.94
N TYR A 68 25.14 13.56 -11.05
CA TYR A 68 26.55 13.92 -11.01
C TYR A 68 27.23 13.50 -9.70
N ARG A 69 26.58 13.71 -8.58
CA ARG A 69 27.08 13.27 -7.27
C ARG A 69 27.13 11.76 -7.12
N THR A 70 26.18 11.06 -7.73
CA THR A 70 26.13 9.59 -7.66
C THR A 70 27.31 8.97 -8.40
N PHE A 71 27.66 9.51 -9.56
CA PHE A 71 28.82 9.05 -10.32
C PHE A 71 30.14 9.58 -9.75
N GLY A 72 30.15 10.80 -9.20
CA GLY A 72 31.36 11.42 -8.66
C GLY A 72 32.49 11.52 -9.69
N ALA A 73 33.70 11.13 -9.29
CA ALA A 73 34.89 11.18 -10.15
C ALA A 73 34.85 10.18 -11.34
N ASP A 74 33.99 9.19 -11.31
CA ASP A 74 33.84 8.21 -12.39
C ASP A 74 33.09 8.77 -13.61
N LEU A 75 32.57 10.01 -13.53
CA LEU A 75 31.85 10.67 -14.62
C LEU A 75 32.77 11.70 -15.32
N PRO A 76 33.22 11.40 -16.55
CA PRO A 76 33.96 12.35 -17.35
C PRO A 76 33.13 13.59 -17.66
N ASN A 77 33.72 14.80 -17.51
CA ASN A 77 33.01 16.06 -17.68
C ASN A 77 32.39 16.23 -19.08
N ASP A 78 33.06 15.73 -20.11
CA ASP A 78 32.61 15.79 -21.52
C ASP A 78 31.41 14.85 -21.78
N LYS A 79 31.15 13.87 -20.90
CA LYS A 79 30.06 12.91 -21.00
C LYS A 79 28.94 13.13 -19.99
N ALA A 80 29.15 13.98 -19.02
CA ALA A 80 28.27 14.17 -17.87
C ALA A 80 26.82 14.52 -18.30
N GLU A 81 26.68 15.44 -19.24
CA GLU A 81 25.38 15.90 -19.73
C GLU A 81 24.67 14.79 -20.52
N ALA A 82 25.39 14.02 -21.31
CA ALA A 82 24.83 12.91 -22.07
C ALA A 82 24.34 11.78 -21.12
N VAL A 83 25.12 11.45 -20.09
CA VAL A 83 24.72 10.47 -19.05
C VAL A 83 23.48 10.96 -18.31
N PHE A 84 23.43 12.24 -17.94
CA PHE A 84 22.25 12.79 -17.27
C PHE A 84 20.98 12.61 -18.11
N TRP A 85 21.01 12.98 -19.39
CA TRP A 85 19.84 12.87 -20.26
C TRP A 85 19.40 11.42 -20.49
N GLU A 86 20.35 10.49 -20.62
CA GLU A 86 20.03 9.06 -20.68
C GLU A 86 19.33 8.58 -19.38
N CYS A 87 19.84 8.98 -18.21
CA CYS A 87 19.21 8.65 -16.94
C CYS A 87 17.82 9.31 -16.78
N TRP A 88 17.71 10.59 -17.19
CA TRP A 88 16.46 11.33 -17.16
C TRP A 88 15.37 10.67 -17.97
N GLN A 89 15.70 10.24 -19.21
CA GLN A 89 14.77 9.54 -20.09
C GLN A 89 14.46 8.14 -19.58
N ALA A 90 15.45 7.41 -19.08
CA ALA A 90 15.24 6.06 -18.54
C ALA A 90 14.21 6.06 -17.41
N PHE A 91 14.29 6.97 -16.46
CA PHE A 91 13.31 7.08 -15.36
C PHE A 91 11.96 7.69 -15.76
N ALA A 92 11.80 8.14 -16.99
CA ALA A 92 10.51 8.44 -17.60
C ALA A 92 9.85 7.21 -18.25
N ASP A 93 10.58 6.10 -18.38
CA ASP A 93 10.06 4.84 -18.93
C ASP A 93 9.58 3.94 -17.80
N GLU A 94 8.43 3.32 -18.00
CA GLU A 94 7.85 2.37 -17.04
C GLU A 94 8.76 1.17 -16.75
N LYS A 95 9.63 0.79 -17.69
CA LYS A 95 10.55 -0.34 -17.54
C LYS A 95 11.59 -0.14 -16.44
N ALA A 96 11.94 1.11 -16.14
CA ALA A 96 12.83 1.44 -15.03
C ALA A 96 12.17 1.31 -13.64
N TRP A 97 10.90 0.91 -13.60
CA TRP A 97 10.13 0.82 -12.37
C TRP A 97 9.43 -0.53 -12.20
N ARG A 98 9.35 -1.00 -10.99
CA ARG A 98 8.57 -2.17 -10.57
C ARG A 98 7.50 -1.74 -9.58
N LEU A 99 6.28 -2.22 -9.79
CA LEU A 99 5.22 -2.06 -8.79
C LEU A 99 5.49 -2.94 -7.57
N ALA A 100 5.22 -2.43 -6.39
CA ALA A 100 5.16 -3.26 -5.19
C ALA A 100 4.08 -4.34 -5.35
N SER A 101 4.34 -5.49 -4.74
CA SER A 101 3.38 -6.59 -4.76
C SER A 101 2.07 -6.17 -4.09
N GLY A 102 0.95 -6.43 -4.73
CA GLY A 102 -0.38 -6.15 -4.18
C GLY A 102 -0.93 -4.75 -4.42
N VAL A 103 -0.21 -3.83 -5.10
CA VAL A 103 -0.68 -2.44 -5.32
C VAL A 103 -2.02 -2.39 -6.03
N LYS A 104 -2.19 -3.12 -7.14
CA LYS A 104 -3.46 -3.11 -7.91
C LYS A 104 -4.62 -3.64 -7.08
N GLN A 105 -4.38 -4.73 -6.35
CA GLN A 105 -5.37 -5.33 -5.45
C GLN A 105 -5.74 -4.37 -4.31
N THR A 106 -4.75 -3.68 -3.74
CA THR A 106 -4.96 -2.67 -2.70
C THR A 106 -5.85 -1.53 -3.21
N ILE A 107 -5.55 -0.97 -4.38
CA ILE A 107 -6.35 0.10 -5.00
C ILE A 107 -7.80 -0.39 -5.23
N THR A 108 -7.96 -1.60 -5.79
CA THR A 108 -9.28 -2.19 -6.02
C THR A 108 -10.06 -2.37 -4.70
N ALA A 109 -9.41 -2.88 -3.66
CA ALA A 109 -10.03 -3.08 -2.36
C ALA A 109 -10.45 -1.74 -1.71
N LEU A 110 -9.63 -0.70 -1.79
CA LEU A 110 -9.96 0.63 -1.27
C LEU A 110 -11.13 1.25 -2.02
N LYS A 111 -11.17 1.11 -3.35
CA LYS A 111 -12.32 1.58 -4.16
C LYS A 111 -13.60 0.79 -3.83
N PHE A 112 -13.49 -0.50 -3.57
CA PHE A 112 -14.62 -1.31 -3.12
C PHE A 112 -15.17 -0.85 -1.75
N LEU A 113 -14.31 -0.27 -0.89
CA LEU A 113 -14.72 0.39 0.35
C LEU A 113 -15.35 1.79 0.12
N GLY A 114 -15.51 2.23 -1.12
CA GLY A 114 -16.09 3.53 -1.48
C GLY A 114 -15.11 4.70 -1.32
N LEU A 115 -13.80 4.44 -1.19
CA LEU A 115 -12.78 5.45 -1.01
C LEU A 115 -12.26 5.97 -2.35
N LYS A 116 -12.01 7.27 -2.44
CA LYS A 116 -11.20 7.84 -3.52
C LYS A 116 -9.75 7.43 -3.32
N VAL A 117 -9.06 7.07 -4.41
CA VAL A 117 -7.66 6.66 -4.37
C VAL A 117 -6.84 7.51 -5.32
N ALA A 118 -5.83 8.19 -4.80
CA ALA A 118 -5.01 9.11 -5.59
C ALA A 118 -3.52 8.98 -5.23
N ILE A 119 -2.68 9.69 -5.97
CA ILE A 119 -1.24 9.81 -5.71
C ILE A 119 -0.97 11.21 -5.16
N LEU A 120 -0.08 11.30 -4.16
CA LEU A 120 0.60 12.53 -3.73
C LEU A 120 2.08 12.21 -3.53
N SER A 121 2.94 12.75 -4.38
CA SER A 121 4.38 12.42 -4.35
C SER A 121 5.25 13.64 -4.65
N ASN A 122 6.42 13.70 -4.00
CA ASN A 122 7.49 14.65 -4.30
C ASN A 122 8.20 14.23 -5.59
N ALA A 123 7.54 14.43 -6.72
CA ALA A 123 7.97 13.96 -8.03
C ALA A 123 7.59 14.96 -9.14
N ASP A 124 8.00 14.65 -10.35
CA ASP A 124 7.77 15.48 -11.54
C ASP A 124 6.89 14.77 -12.58
N ALA A 125 6.49 15.49 -13.63
CA ALA A 125 5.54 15.07 -14.64
C ALA A 125 5.91 13.77 -15.38
N ARG A 126 7.17 13.31 -15.35
CA ARG A 126 7.59 12.01 -15.94
C ARG A 126 6.79 10.85 -15.34
N MET A 127 6.34 10.96 -14.07
CA MET A 127 5.59 9.92 -13.40
C MET A 127 4.22 9.65 -14.02
N HIS A 128 3.62 10.59 -14.74
CA HIS A 128 2.36 10.31 -15.48
C HIS A 128 2.54 9.21 -16.51
N LYS A 129 3.63 9.27 -17.31
CA LYS A 129 3.95 8.24 -18.30
C LYS A 129 4.21 6.88 -17.62
N VAL A 130 4.94 6.88 -16.51
CA VAL A 130 5.21 5.67 -15.72
C VAL A 130 3.91 5.05 -15.20
N LEU A 131 3.04 5.86 -14.60
CA LEU A 131 1.75 5.39 -14.08
C LEU A 131 0.85 4.85 -15.19
N GLN A 132 0.84 5.48 -16.36
CA GLN A 132 0.12 5.01 -17.54
C GLN A 132 0.64 3.64 -17.99
N GLY A 133 1.95 3.48 -18.16
CA GLY A 133 2.57 2.20 -18.56
C GLY A 133 2.34 1.09 -17.54
N LYS A 134 2.23 1.42 -16.23
CA LYS A 134 1.87 0.47 -15.17
C LYS A 134 0.37 0.17 -15.11
N GLY A 135 -0.47 0.85 -15.91
CA GLY A 135 -1.93 0.68 -15.93
C GLY A 135 -2.61 1.20 -14.67
N LEU A 136 -2.03 2.23 -14.03
CA LEU A 136 -2.60 2.84 -12.82
C LEU A 136 -3.42 4.10 -13.13
N SER A 137 -3.12 4.83 -14.20
CA SER A 137 -3.78 6.12 -14.53
C SER A 137 -5.29 6.03 -14.62
N GLN A 138 -5.83 4.88 -15.06
CA GLN A 138 -7.28 4.69 -15.27
C GLN A 138 -8.04 4.34 -13.98
N VAL A 139 -7.34 3.90 -12.93
CA VAL A 139 -7.95 3.46 -11.68
C VAL A 139 -7.79 4.45 -10.55
N LEU A 140 -6.98 5.49 -10.74
CA LEU A 140 -6.75 6.56 -9.79
C LEU A 140 -7.74 7.71 -9.99
N ASP A 141 -8.20 8.31 -8.88
CA ASP A 141 -9.09 9.48 -8.90
C ASP A 141 -8.31 10.81 -9.03
N GLY A 142 -6.98 10.76 -8.97
CA GLY A 142 -6.10 11.90 -9.19
C GLY A 142 -4.63 11.54 -9.01
N VAL A 143 -3.76 12.34 -9.63
CA VAL A 143 -2.30 12.27 -9.47
C VAL A 143 -1.82 13.68 -9.17
N TYR A 144 -1.19 13.85 -8.02
CA TYR A 144 -0.70 15.14 -7.52
C TYR A 144 0.80 15.04 -7.32
N LEU A 145 1.54 15.67 -8.21
CA LEU A 145 3.00 15.71 -8.18
C LEU A 145 3.45 17.07 -7.68
N SER A 146 4.45 17.11 -6.82
CA SER A 146 4.87 18.34 -6.15
C SER A 146 5.26 19.45 -7.12
N THR A 147 5.88 19.11 -8.26
CA THR A 147 6.22 20.08 -9.31
C THR A 147 5.00 20.70 -9.99
N GLU A 148 3.85 20.06 -9.96
CA GLU A 148 2.61 20.52 -10.58
C GLU A 148 1.74 21.30 -9.58
N ILE A 149 1.64 20.81 -8.33
CA ILE A 149 0.86 21.48 -7.28
C ILE A 149 1.61 22.62 -6.60
N GLY A 150 2.96 22.69 -6.80
CA GLY A 150 3.81 23.75 -6.25
C GLY A 150 4.20 23.59 -4.79
N PHE A 151 3.92 22.46 -4.17
CA PHE A 151 4.22 22.16 -2.76
C PHE A 151 4.75 20.75 -2.60
N ASP A 152 5.85 20.60 -1.87
CA ASP A 152 6.42 19.29 -1.51
C ASP A 152 5.91 18.84 -0.14
N LYS A 153 5.77 17.54 0.07
CA LYS A 153 5.70 16.95 1.41
C LYS A 153 7.04 17.21 2.13
N PRO A 154 7.05 17.53 3.44
CA PRO A 154 5.95 17.50 4.40
C PRO A 154 5.13 18.79 4.51
N ASP A 155 5.25 19.77 3.59
CA ASP A 155 4.46 21.01 3.68
C ASP A 155 2.95 20.65 3.72
N ALA A 156 2.25 21.14 4.72
CA ALA A 156 0.81 20.93 4.89
C ALA A 156 -0.01 21.37 3.66
N LYS A 157 0.47 22.35 2.90
CA LYS A 157 -0.19 22.83 1.68
C LYS A 157 -0.30 21.73 0.62
N ALA A 158 0.66 20.80 0.53
CA ALA A 158 0.57 19.68 -0.39
C ALA A 158 -0.66 18.81 -0.10
N PHE A 159 -0.88 18.46 1.16
CA PHE A 159 -2.04 17.65 1.58
C PHE A 159 -3.36 18.41 1.45
N HIS A 160 -3.37 19.71 1.79
CA HIS A 160 -4.54 20.55 1.62
C HIS A 160 -4.94 20.75 0.15
N ALA A 161 -3.98 20.90 -0.76
CA ALA A 161 -4.23 20.98 -2.19
C ALA A 161 -4.93 19.72 -2.70
N VAL A 162 -4.48 18.55 -2.28
CA VAL A 162 -5.10 17.26 -2.61
C VAL A 162 -6.51 17.15 -2.03
N ALA A 163 -6.69 17.44 -0.74
CA ALA A 163 -7.99 17.36 -0.09
C ALA A 163 -9.01 18.28 -0.77
N LYS A 164 -8.59 19.50 -1.12
CA LYS A 164 -9.42 20.47 -1.88
C LYS A 164 -9.79 19.93 -3.26
N SER A 165 -8.83 19.41 -4.01
CA SER A 165 -9.07 18.86 -5.35
C SER A 165 -10.01 17.65 -5.33
N LEU A 166 -9.87 16.78 -4.33
CA LEU A 166 -10.74 15.63 -4.12
C LEU A 166 -12.10 16.02 -3.48
N SER A 167 -12.32 17.30 -3.16
CA SER A 167 -13.55 17.81 -2.51
C SER A 167 -13.88 17.07 -1.20
N ILE A 168 -12.87 16.89 -0.35
CA ILE A 168 -13.01 16.24 0.97
C ILE A 168 -12.42 17.12 2.08
N PRO A 169 -12.89 17.00 3.32
CA PRO A 169 -12.20 17.59 4.47
C PRO A 169 -10.83 16.94 4.67
N ILE A 170 -9.81 17.72 5.04
CA ILE A 170 -8.45 17.22 5.28
C ILE A 170 -8.43 16.05 6.29
N ARG A 171 -9.25 16.11 7.33
CA ARG A 171 -9.38 15.05 8.35
C ARG A 171 -9.94 13.73 7.81
N SER A 172 -10.49 13.72 6.59
CA SER A 172 -11.01 12.54 5.90
C SER A 172 -10.02 11.94 4.90
N LEU A 173 -8.81 12.51 4.82
CA LEU A 173 -7.70 12.04 4.00
C LEU A 173 -6.78 11.14 4.81
N VAL A 174 -6.40 10.00 4.23
CA VAL A 174 -5.28 9.18 4.70
C VAL A 174 -4.17 9.27 3.67
N HIS A 175 -2.94 9.53 4.09
CA HIS A 175 -1.76 9.46 3.23
C HIS A 175 -0.91 8.25 3.61
N VAL A 176 -0.55 7.46 2.61
CA VAL A 176 0.21 6.21 2.75
C VAL A 176 1.57 6.39 2.09
N GLY A 177 2.65 6.22 2.85
CA GLY A 177 3.99 6.34 2.32
C GLY A 177 5.02 5.57 3.15
N ASP A 178 6.29 5.65 2.79
CA ASP A 178 7.39 4.97 3.47
C ASP A 178 8.23 5.91 4.36
N SER A 179 8.14 7.22 4.13
CA SER A 179 8.88 8.22 4.89
C SER A 179 8.15 8.64 6.17
N PRO A 180 8.69 8.34 7.37
CA PRO A 180 8.09 8.79 8.61
C PRO A 180 7.87 10.31 8.66
N GLN A 181 8.82 11.10 8.14
CA GLN A 181 8.77 12.55 8.17
C GLN A 181 7.85 13.14 7.09
N GLU A 182 8.07 12.76 5.81
CA GLU A 182 7.32 13.36 4.70
C GLU A 182 5.87 12.88 4.66
N ASP A 183 5.64 11.57 4.88
CA ASP A 183 4.33 10.94 4.72
C ASP A 183 3.57 10.82 6.04
N GLY A 184 4.27 10.49 7.13
CA GLY A 184 3.66 10.30 8.44
C GLY A 184 3.40 11.62 9.14
N GLU A 185 4.47 12.31 9.54
CA GLU A 185 4.41 13.56 10.28
C GLU A 185 3.80 14.67 9.44
N GLY A 186 4.21 14.78 8.15
CA GLY A 186 3.64 15.76 7.23
C GLY A 186 2.13 15.65 7.09
N ALA A 187 1.59 14.44 6.91
CA ALA A 187 0.15 14.21 6.85
C ALA A 187 -0.54 14.56 8.18
N ARG A 188 0.00 14.10 9.31
CA ARG A 188 -0.53 14.39 10.65
C ARG A 188 -0.57 15.89 10.91
N ASP A 189 0.51 16.60 10.64
CA ASP A 189 0.64 18.02 10.92
C ASP A 189 -0.25 18.88 10.00
N ALA A 190 -0.58 18.35 8.81
CA ALA A 190 -1.60 18.91 7.94
C ALA A 190 -3.05 18.64 8.43
N GLY A 191 -3.25 17.81 9.44
CA GLY A 191 -4.56 17.39 9.94
C GLY A 191 -5.17 16.20 9.18
N ALA A 192 -4.41 15.54 8.33
CA ALA A 192 -4.73 14.25 7.72
C ALA A 192 -4.26 13.09 8.62
N MET A 193 -4.50 11.87 8.19
CA MET A 193 -3.99 10.66 8.86
C MET A 193 -2.81 10.12 8.07
N GLY A 194 -1.65 9.96 8.71
CA GLY A 194 -0.48 9.28 8.15
C GLY A 194 -0.56 7.76 8.36
N LEU A 195 -0.18 6.98 7.34
CA LEU A 195 0.01 5.54 7.42
C LEU A 195 1.35 5.16 6.81
N ILE A 196 2.24 4.59 7.61
CA ILE A 196 3.58 4.19 7.16
C ILE A 196 3.60 2.72 6.74
N VAL A 197 4.18 2.45 5.56
CA VAL A 197 4.32 1.10 5.00
C VAL A 197 5.79 0.70 4.99
N GLY A 198 6.08 -0.53 5.43
CA GLY A 198 7.41 -1.16 5.33
C GLY A 198 8.46 -0.67 6.33
N GLY A 199 8.19 0.39 7.08
CA GLY A 199 9.09 0.93 8.09
C GLY A 199 9.09 0.12 9.40
N ARG A 200 10.21 0.16 10.14
CA ARG A 200 10.29 -0.44 11.48
C ARG A 200 9.50 0.38 12.52
N HIS A 201 9.27 1.65 12.24
CA HIS A 201 8.66 2.59 13.16
C HIS A 201 7.70 3.53 12.41
N ALA A 202 6.55 3.81 13.01
CA ALA A 202 5.66 4.87 12.57
C ALA A 202 5.69 6.01 13.61
N PRO A 203 5.63 7.27 13.20
CA PRO A 203 5.52 8.39 14.12
C PRO A 203 4.29 8.30 15.02
N GLU A 204 4.32 8.99 16.14
CA GLU A 204 3.18 9.05 17.06
C GLU A 204 1.92 9.50 16.31
N ARG A 205 0.80 8.85 16.60
CA ARG A 205 -0.51 9.07 15.97
C ARG A 205 -0.58 8.76 14.47
N CYS A 206 0.41 8.05 13.92
CA CYS A 206 0.35 7.50 12.57
C CYS A 206 0.02 6.01 12.63
N LEU A 207 -0.69 5.55 11.60
CA LEU A 207 -0.95 4.13 11.40
C LEU A 207 0.28 3.44 10.81
N ARG A 208 0.30 2.11 10.88
CA ARG A 208 1.37 1.29 10.31
C ARG A 208 0.79 0.07 9.60
N ALA A 209 1.40 -0.25 8.47
CA ALA A 209 1.26 -1.53 7.78
C ALA A 209 2.66 -2.05 7.40
N GLU A 210 2.88 -3.34 7.39
CA GLU A 210 4.17 -3.88 6.93
C GLU A 210 4.23 -3.95 5.40
N LYS A 211 3.11 -4.24 4.79
CA LYS A 211 2.98 -4.38 3.33
C LYS A 211 1.83 -3.55 2.80
N ILE A 212 1.95 -3.14 1.55
CA ILE A 212 0.95 -2.30 0.89
C ILE A 212 -0.45 -2.94 0.85
N TRP A 213 -0.53 -4.25 0.70
CA TRP A 213 -1.78 -4.99 0.65
C TRP A 213 -2.50 -5.09 2.01
N GLU A 214 -1.84 -4.71 3.12
CA GLU A 214 -2.47 -4.63 4.45
C GLU A 214 -3.25 -3.33 4.66
N VAL A 215 -2.96 -2.29 3.87
CA VAL A 215 -3.58 -0.97 4.01
C VAL A 215 -5.12 -1.01 4.07
N PRO A 216 -5.84 -1.76 3.20
CA PRO A 216 -7.31 -1.84 3.30
C PRO A 216 -7.80 -2.42 4.62
N TYR A 217 -7.09 -3.39 5.19
CA TYR A 217 -7.45 -4.02 6.47
C TYR A 217 -7.24 -3.06 7.64
N VAL A 218 -6.11 -2.35 7.65
CA VAL A 218 -5.80 -1.33 8.66
C VAL A 218 -6.88 -0.24 8.64
N LEU A 219 -7.22 0.27 7.46
CA LEU A 219 -8.22 1.32 7.32
C LEU A 219 -9.63 0.83 7.68
N ARG A 220 -9.98 -0.38 7.30
CA ARG A 220 -11.26 -1.00 7.69
C ARG A 220 -11.39 -1.10 9.20
N ALA A 221 -10.32 -1.51 9.90
CA ALA A 221 -10.32 -1.57 11.37
C ALA A 221 -10.58 -0.17 11.98
N VAL A 222 -9.89 0.87 11.49
CA VAL A 222 -10.10 2.25 11.93
C VAL A 222 -11.52 2.75 11.65
N MET A 223 -12.07 2.44 10.47
CA MET A 223 -13.43 2.81 10.09
C MET A 223 -14.48 2.13 10.97
N THR A 224 -14.28 0.84 11.29
CA THR A 224 -15.20 0.08 12.15
C THR A 224 -15.10 0.49 13.62
N ASP A 225 -13.92 0.82 14.13
CA ASP A 225 -13.75 1.37 15.48
C ASP A 225 -14.36 2.77 15.60
N GLY A 226 -14.23 3.59 14.56
CA GLY A 226 -14.90 4.89 14.49
C GLY A 226 -16.43 4.76 14.51
N MET A 227 -17.00 3.73 13.87
CA MET A 227 -18.43 3.43 13.96
C MET A 227 -18.85 2.93 15.35
N ARG A 228 -17.94 2.22 16.07
CA ARG A 228 -18.21 1.78 17.46
C ARG A 228 -18.11 2.90 18.48
N GLN A 229 -17.29 3.92 18.22
CA GLN A 229 -17.13 5.11 19.07
C GLN A 229 -18.07 6.27 18.74
N GLY A 230 -18.85 6.19 17.67
CA GLY A 230 -19.95 7.10 17.42
C GLY A 230 -20.89 7.06 18.62
N LYS A 231 -20.89 8.12 19.45
CA LYS A 231 -21.78 8.27 20.59
C LYS A 231 -23.22 8.37 20.06
N PHE A 232 -23.79 7.22 19.76
CA PHE A 232 -25.26 7.15 19.71
C PHE A 232 -25.80 7.58 21.07
N SER A 233 -26.89 8.33 21.06
CA SER A 233 -27.58 8.63 22.31
C SER A 233 -27.85 7.31 23.04
N ARG A 234 -27.86 7.34 24.37
CA ARG A 234 -28.07 6.15 25.20
C ARG A 234 -29.29 5.34 24.74
N THR A 235 -30.33 6.03 24.25
CA THR A 235 -31.54 5.42 23.70
C THR A 235 -31.24 4.59 22.44
N VAL A 236 -30.40 5.07 21.53
CA VAL A 236 -30.01 4.36 20.32
C VAL A 236 -29.07 3.19 20.63
N GLN A 237 -28.20 3.34 21.62
CA GLN A 237 -27.32 2.23 22.09
C GLN A 237 -28.16 1.10 22.70
N ASN A 238 -29.17 1.41 23.50
CA ASN A 238 -30.08 0.42 24.10
C ASN A 238 -30.98 -0.24 23.05
N LEU A 239 -31.46 0.52 22.06
CA LEU A 239 -32.18 -0.05 20.90
C LEU A 239 -31.34 -1.03 20.09
N LEU A 240 -30.07 -0.69 19.85
CA LEU A 240 -29.13 -1.59 19.16
C LEU A 240 -28.75 -2.80 20.04
N ALA A 241 -28.65 -2.64 21.34
CA ALA A 241 -28.42 -3.75 22.28
C ALA A 241 -29.61 -4.72 22.28
N ASN A 242 -30.84 -4.21 22.33
CA ASN A 242 -32.07 -4.99 22.24
C ASN A 242 -32.19 -5.75 20.92
N LEU A 243 -31.91 -5.10 19.77
CA LEU A 243 -31.88 -5.74 18.45
C LEU A 243 -30.83 -6.85 18.34
N ARG A 244 -29.76 -6.81 19.13
CA ARG A 244 -28.68 -7.79 19.16
C ARG A 244 -28.80 -8.83 20.29
N GLY A 245 -29.88 -8.79 21.09
CA GLY A 245 -30.06 -9.67 22.23
C GLY A 245 -29.03 -9.43 23.36
N LEU A 246 -28.42 -8.22 23.40
CA LEU A 246 -27.49 -7.85 24.45
C LEU A 246 -28.23 -7.15 25.60
N PRO A 247 -27.81 -7.32 26.88
CA PRO A 247 -28.44 -6.65 27.99
C PRO A 247 -28.30 -5.13 27.87
N GLU A 248 -29.36 -4.40 28.19
CA GLU A 248 -29.38 -2.94 28.27
C GLU A 248 -28.36 -2.43 29.30
N ASP A 249 -27.62 -1.39 28.94
CA ASP A 249 -26.76 -0.70 29.90
C ASP A 249 -27.64 0.18 30.81
N ARG A 250 -28.01 -0.36 31.97
CA ARG A 250 -28.82 0.33 33.00
C ARG A 250 -27.99 1.20 33.94
N GLY A 251 -26.70 1.39 33.64
CA GLY A 251 -25.77 2.38 34.15
C GLY A 251 -25.71 2.63 35.67
N ARG A 252 -24.57 2.81 36.17
CA ARG A 252 -23.91 3.03 37.47
C ARG A 252 -23.40 1.71 38.05
N SER A 253 -22.35 1.19 37.49
CA SER A 253 -21.43 0.35 38.22
C SER A 253 -20.16 1.17 38.47
N THR A 254 -20.05 1.67 39.67
CA THR A 254 -18.84 2.30 40.24
C THR A 254 -17.85 1.28 40.80
N ASP A 255 -18.12 -0.03 40.67
CA ASP A 255 -17.35 -1.13 41.27
C ASP A 255 -16.86 -2.15 40.24
N ARG A 256 -16.28 -1.72 39.12
CA ARG A 256 -15.46 -2.62 38.34
C ARG A 256 -13.99 -2.38 38.66
N GLN A 257 -13.32 -3.39 39.26
CA GLN A 257 -11.88 -3.47 39.28
C GLN A 257 -11.37 -3.22 37.85
N LEU A 258 -10.49 -2.23 37.72
CA LEU A 258 -9.82 -1.95 36.44
C LEU A 258 -9.00 -3.19 36.08
N LYS A 259 -9.48 -3.95 35.12
CA LYS A 259 -8.68 -5.00 34.47
C LYS A 259 -7.54 -4.33 33.70
N SER A 260 -6.36 -4.93 33.75
CA SER A 260 -5.26 -4.48 32.89
C SER A 260 -5.69 -4.52 31.41
N LEU A 261 -5.08 -3.66 30.60
CA LEU A 261 -5.36 -3.65 29.15
C LEU A 261 -5.15 -5.02 28.52
N ASP A 262 -4.13 -5.76 28.97
CA ASP A 262 -3.80 -7.10 28.51
C ASP A 262 -4.87 -8.13 28.86
N GLU A 263 -5.43 -8.06 30.08
CA GLU A 263 -6.55 -8.93 30.49
C GLU A 263 -7.82 -8.60 29.72
N ALA A 264 -8.10 -7.31 29.50
CA ALA A 264 -9.28 -6.89 28.73
C ALA A 264 -9.17 -7.28 27.25
N VAL A 265 -7.98 -7.20 26.66
CA VAL A 265 -7.68 -7.66 25.30
C VAL A 265 -7.74 -9.18 25.22
N GLY A 266 -7.19 -9.91 26.19
CA GLY A 266 -7.26 -11.37 26.26
C GLY A 266 -8.70 -11.88 26.33
N ASP A 267 -9.53 -11.30 27.19
CA ASP A 267 -10.96 -11.64 27.31
C ASP A 267 -11.74 -11.32 26.02
N ALA A 268 -11.41 -10.20 25.36
CA ALA A 268 -12.03 -9.81 24.10
C ALA A 268 -11.65 -10.77 22.94
N LEU A 269 -10.39 -11.16 22.86
CA LEU A 269 -9.88 -12.10 21.87
C LEU A 269 -10.55 -13.47 22.03
N GLN A 270 -10.66 -13.99 23.28
CA GLN A 270 -11.35 -15.25 23.56
C GLN A 270 -12.85 -15.17 23.26
N LYS A 271 -13.52 -14.11 23.70
CA LYS A 271 -14.97 -13.93 23.54
C LYS A 271 -15.40 -13.79 22.09
N TRP A 272 -14.57 -13.18 21.27
CA TRP A 272 -14.86 -12.95 19.84
C TRP A 272 -14.20 -13.97 18.94
N ARG A 273 -13.49 -14.96 19.47
CA ARG A 273 -12.78 -16.01 18.72
C ARG A 273 -11.85 -15.45 17.65
N ILE A 274 -11.24 -14.28 17.92
CA ILE A 274 -10.31 -13.58 17.01
C ILE A 274 -8.96 -14.32 16.95
N ASP A 275 -8.68 -15.16 17.94
CA ASP A 275 -7.50 -16.05 18.03
C ASP A 275 -7.58 -17.27 17.08
N LYS A 276 -8.69 -17.48 16.42
CA LYS A 276 -8.78 -18.54 15.39
C LYS A 276 -8.27 -18.00 14.07
N PRO A 277 -7.26 -18.66 13.46
CA PRO A 277 -6.79 -18.27 12.13
C PRO A 277 -7.97 -18.24 11.16
N VAL A 278 -8.17 -17.11 10.49
CA VAL A 278 -9.18 -16.99 9.43
C VAL A 278 -8.72 -17.88 8.27
N PRO A 279 -9.58 -18.81 7.80
CA PRO A 279 -9.19 -19.76 6.74
C PRO A 279 -8.57 -19.11 5.52
N GLU A 280 -9.07 -17.94 5.12
CA GLU A 280 -8.59 -17.18 3.99
C GLU A 280 -7.11 -16.75 4.16
N ASP A 281 -6.73 -16.30 5.34
CA ASP A 281 -5.37 -15.84 5.61
C ASP A 281 -4.37 -16.99 5.51
N ALA A 282 -4.73 -18.14 6.06
CA ALA A 282 -3.92 -19.35 5.97
C ALA A 282 -3.77 -19.83 4.51
N ILE A 283 -4.84 -19.75 3.72
CA ILE A 283 -4.83 -20.13 2.30
C ILE A 283 -3.97 -19.17 1.49
N VAL A 284 -4.09 -17.86 1.69
CA VAL A 284 -3.31 -16.84 0.98
C VAL A 284 -1.82 -16.97 1.32
N ALA A 285 -1.48 -17.13 2.59
CA ALA A 285 -0.10 -17.27 3.04
C ALA A 285 0.63 -18.49 2.41
N HIS A 286 -0.11 -19.58 2.17
CA HIS A 286 0.46 -20.81 1.63
C HIS A 286 0.12 -21.07 0.16
N TRP A 287 -0.49 -20.09 -0.54
CA TRP A 287 -1.03 -20.28 -1.89
C TRP A 287 -0.04 -20.88 -2.88
N HIS A 288 1.19 -20.41 -2.87
CA HIS A 288 2.25 -20.89 -3.78
C HIS A 288 2.69 -22.34 -3.53
N GLN A 289 2.33 -22.93 -2.39
CA GLN A 289 2.62 -24.32 -2.03
C GLN A 289 1.44 -25.27 -2.34
N LEU A 290 0.26 -24.70 -2.52
CA LEU A 290 -0.97 -25.44 -2.72
C LEU A 290 -1.12 -25.94 -4.17
N LEU A 291 -0.59 -25.22 -5.13
CA LEU A 291 -0.64 -25.50 -6.58
C LEU A 291 0.76 -25.54 -7.19
N PRO A 292 0.94 -26.19 -8.35
CA PRO A 292 2.16 -26.07 -9.13
C PRO A 292 2.51 -24.58 -9.36
N SER A 293 3.78 -24.22 -9.26
CA SER A 293 4.25 -22.82 -9.26
C SER A 293 3.83 -22.02 -10.50
N LYS A 294 3.67 -22.68 -11.65
CA LYS A 294 3.15 -22.06 -12.88
C LYS A 294 1.67 -21.66 -12.73
N LEU A 295 0.85 -22.54 -12.18
CA LEU A 295 -0.59 -22.30 -11.99
C LEU A 295 -0.88 -21.33 -10.85
N ALA A 296 -0.11 -21.41 -9.75
CA ALA A 296 -0.26 -20.52 -8.61
C ALA A 296 -0.05 -19.03 -8.96
N LYS A 297 0.69 -18.74 -10.04
CA LYS A 297 0.91 -17.37 -10.55
C LYS A 297 -0.24 -16.85 -11.42
N LEU A 298 -1.01 -17.75 -12.01
CA LEU A 298 -2.08 -17.45 -12.96
C LEU A 298 -3.48 -17.53 -12.33
N CYS A 299 -3.54 -17.81 -11.03
CA CYS A 299 -4.78 -17.82 -10.27
C CYS A 299 -4.56 -17.38 -8.83
N ALA A 300 -5.61 -16.86 -8.20
CA ALA A 300 -5.57 -16.37 -6.83
C ALA A 300 -6.86 -16.72 -6.07
N PRO A 301 -6.77 -16.99 -4.75
CA PRO A 301 -7.95 -17.15 -3.91
C PRO A 301 -8.60 -15.76 -3.74
N LEU A 302 -9.94 -15.68 -3.87
CA LEU A 302 -10.70 -14.45 -3.72
C LEU A 302 -11.34 -14.33 -2.34
N ARG A 303 -12.20 -15.29 -2.01
CA ARG A 303 -12.94 -15.33 -0.74
C ARG A 303 -13.52 -16.72 -0.48
N LEU A 304 -13.75 -17.03 0.77
CA LEU A 304 -14.57 -18.15 1.19
C LEU A 304 -16.03 -17.70 1.25
N LYS A 305 -16.92 -18.41 0.57
CA LYS A 305 -18.36 -18.15 0.64
C LYS A 305 -18.97 -18.72 1.92
N ASP A 306 -20.14 -18.22 2.31
CA ASP A 306 -20.88 -18.69 3.49
C ASP A 306 -21.25 -20.18 3.39
N ASP A 307 -21.35 -20.71 2.18
CA ASP A 307 -21.58 -22.13 1.91
C ASP A 307 -20.35 -23.03 2.11
N GLY A 308 -19.19 -22.44 2.46
CA GLY A 308 -17.92 -23.13 2.68
C GLY A 308 -17.12 -23.39 1.40
N ARG A 309 -17.47 -22.77 0.26
CA ARG A 309 -16.71 -22.91 -0.99
C ARG A 309 -15.75 -21.74 -1.21
N LEU A 310 -14.48 -22.06 -1.45
CA LEU A 310 -13.45 -21.07 -1.78
C LEU A 310 -13.57 -20.65 -3.25
N MET A 311 -13.73 -19.37 -3.50
CA MET A 311 -13.65 -18.80 -4.85
C MET A 311 -12.19 -18.58 -5.25
N ILE A 312 -11.83 -19.07 -6.44
CA ILE A 312 -10.50 -18.92 -7.04
C ILE A 312 -10.68 -18.22 -8.38
N GLN A 313 -10.01 -17.09 -8.56
CA GLN A 313 -9.97 -16.36 -9.81
C GLN A 313 -8.83 -16.91 -10.67
N CYS A 314 -9.10 -17.17 -11.95
CA CYS A 314 -8.14 -17.62 -12.94
C CYS A 314 -8.04 -16.56 -14.05
N GLU A 315 -6.84 -16.33 -14.59
CA GLU A 315 -6.60 -15.34 -15.65
C GLU A 315 -7.28 -15.68 -16.98
N SER A 316 -7.60 -16.95 -17.22
CA SER A 316 -8.27 -17.41 -18.44
C SER A 316 -9.03 -18.71 -18.24
N ASN A 317 -9.93 -19.02 -19.19
CA ASN A 317 -10.65 -20.30 -19.19
C ASN A 317 -9.74 -21.53 -19.37
N VAL A 318 -8.59 -21.38 -19.99
CA VAL A 318 -7.57 -22.44 -20.14
C VAL A 318 -6.98 -22.77 -18.77
N VAL A 319 -6.51 -21.73 -18.03
CA VAL A 319 -5.99 -21.87 -16.67
C VAL A 319 -7.05 -22.47 -15.74
N LYS A 320 -8.30 -22.02 -15.87
CA LYS A 320 -9.43 -22.56 -15.10
C LYS A 320 -9.62 -24.06 -15.32
N SER A 321 -9.52 -24.52 -16.55
CA SER A 321 -9.64 -25.94 -16.88
C SER A 321 -8.46 -26.74 -16.32
N GLU A 322 -7.26 -26.21 -16.38
CA GLU A 322 -6.06 -26.85 -15.89
C GLU A 322 -6.06 -26.94 -14.34
N VAL A 323 -6.43 -25.87 -13.64
CA VAL A 323 -6.53 -25.87 -12.17
C VAL A 323 -7.63 -26.85 -11.69
N ARG A 324 -8.69 -27.06 -12.48
CA ARG A 324 -9.75 -28.04 -12.17
C ARG A 324 -9.24 -29.47 -12.08
N PHE A 325 -8.23 -29.85 -12.87
CA PHE A 325 -7.59 -31.18 -12.74
C PHE A 325 -6.93 -31.36 -11.37
N HIS A 326 -6.51 -30.29 -10.75
CA HIS A 326 -5.87 -30.30 -9.44
C HIS A 326 -6.85 -30.08 -8.28
N GLU A 327 -8.15 -29.94 -8.54
CA GLU A 327 -9.18 -29.58 -7.54
C GLU A 327 -9.15 -30.46 -6.29
N LYS A 328 -9.14 -31.78 -6.47
CA LYS A 328 -9.15 -32.74 -5.34
C LYS A 328 -7.88 -32.61 -4.50
N ALA A 329 -6.71 -32.49 -5.14
CA ALA A 329 -5.42 -32.36 -4.46
C ALA A 329 -5.31 -31.00 -3.76
N LEU A 330 -5.77 -29.94 -4.42
CA LEU A 330 -5.83 -28.58 -3.87
C LEU A 330 -6.70 -28.54 -2.62
N LEU A 331 -7.90 -29.09 -2.69
CA LEU A 331 -8.83 -29.11 -1.55
C LEU A 331 -8.27 -29.94 -0.38
N ALA A 332 -7.61 -31.05 -0.66
CA ALA A 332 -6.96 -31.87 0.38
C ALA A 332 -5.84 -31.09 1.08
N LYS A 333 -5.01 -30.37 0.35
CA LYS A 333 -3.94 -29.51 0.91
C LYS A 333 -4.50 -28.33 1.70
N ILE A 334 -5.54 -27.67 1.19
CA ILE A 334 -6.21 -26.56 1.89
C ILE A 334 -6.72 -27.03 3.25
N ARG A 335 -7.37 -28.20 3.33
CA ARG A 335 -7.91 -28.73 4.58
C ARG A 335 -6.86 -29.11 5.63
N GLN A 336 -5.59 -29.25 5.23
CA GLN A 336 -4.47 -29.47 6.15
C GLN A 336 -3.99 -28.18 6.82
N LEU A 337 -4.35 -26.99 6.27
CA LEU A 337 -3.99 -25.72 6.87
C LEU A 337 -4.80 -25.44 8.13
N PRO A 338 -4.22 -24.71 9.11
CA PRO A 338 -4.91 -24.34 10.35
C PRO A 338 -6.20 -23.56 10.07
N GLY A 339 -7.31 -24.01 10.64
CA GLY A 339 -8.61 -23.37 10.49
C GLY A 339 -9.35 -23.65 9.16
N CYS A 340 -8.71 -24.33 8.19
CA CYS A 340 -9.26 -24.53 6.84
C CYS A 340 -10.11 -25.80 6.69
N GLN A 341 -10.38 -26.57 7.75
CA GLN A 341 -11.23 -27.77 7.72
C GLN A 341 -12.68 -27.46 7.32
N VAL A 342 -13.09 -26.20 7.45
CA VAL A 342 -14.42 -25.70 7.07
C VAL A 342 -14.61 -25.58 5.56
N VAL A 343 -13.53 -25.64 4.77
CA VAL A 343 -13.58 -25.51 3.31
C VAL A 343 -14.15 -26.80 2.70
N LYS A 344 -15.37 -26.68 2.15
CA LYS A 344 -16.13 -27.80 1.58
C LYS A 344 -15.79 -28.06 0.12
N GLY A 345 -15.40 -27.04 -0.62
CA GLY A 345 -15.10 -27.14 -2.04
C GLY A 345 -14.48 -25.88 -2.60
N VAL A 346 -14.21 -25.88 -3.89
CA VAL A 346 -13.68 -24.73 -4.62
C VAL A 346 -14.60 -24.34 -5.78
N LEU A 347 -14.62 -23.04 -6.11
CA LEU A 347 -15.32 -22.49 -7.26
C LEU A 347 -14.32 -21.69 -8.09
N PHE A 348 -14.25 -21.98 -9.37
CA PHE A 348 -13.34 -21.28 -10.28
C PHE A 348 -14.10 -20.23 -11.09
N THR A 349 -13.59 -19.00 -11.11
CA THR A 349 -14.08 -17.90 -11.96
C THR A 349 -12.96 -17.47 -12.88
N SER A 350 -13.30 -17.06 -14.09
CA SER A 350 -12.39 -16.41 -15.01
C SER A 350 -12.71 -14.91 -15.02
N SER A 351 -11.69 -14.08 -15.14
CA SER A 351 -11.84 -12.63 -15.38
C SER A 351 -12.48 -12.38 -16.72
#